data_6c217b8b6f256cc66faff516ef9914ef
#
_entry.id   6c217b8b6f256cc66faff516ef9914ef
#
_cell.length_a   1.000
_cell.length_b   1.000
_cell.length_c   1.000
_cell.angle_alpha   90.00
_cell.angle_beta   90.00
_cell.angle_gamma   90.00
#
_symmetry.space_group_name_H-M   'P 1'
#
loop_
_entity.id
_entity.type
_entity.pdbx_description
1 polymer ?
#
loop_
_entity_poly.entity_id
_entity_poly.type
_entity_poly.pdbx_seq_one_letter_code
_entity_poly.pdbx_strand_id
1 'polypeptide(L)'
;MVVFSSIFSLDKPKNPLLVNAISLTTLVIIGWLDYATGYEFGFFIFYFIPVSISAWLCGKKSGLTMAFASAFCWYLSDKYTHHPYSQAFFIYWEMFMRLISFLTTALTVSRIRQMLLNEERLIAELRAALQENRELKTRMTSDGN
;
A
#
# COMPACT_ATOMS: atom_id res chain seq x y z
N MET A 1 -13.12 7.15 -15.98
CA MET A 1 -13.13 8.02 -14.80
C MET A 1 -13.69 7.34 -13.55
N VAL A 2 -14.62 6.38 -13.66
CA VAL A 2 -15.20 5.62 -12.52
C VAL A 2 -14.24 4.61 -11.88
N VAL A 3 -13.31 4.04 -12.63
CA VAL A 3 -12.35 3.02 -12.12
C VAL A 3 -11.28 3.66 -11.20
N PHE A 4 -10.89 4.91 -11.46
CA PHE A 4 -9.89 5.61 -10.66
C PHE A 4 -10.42 6.04 -9.27
N SER A 5 -11.72 6.37 -9.17
CA SER A 5 -12.34 6.71 -7.88
C SER A 5 -12.48 5.49 -6.96
N SER A 6 -12.61 4.29 -7.53
CA SER A 6 -12.75 3.06 -6.75
C SER A 6 -11.41 2.59 -6.15
N ILE A 7 -10.28 2.91 -6.78
CA ILE A 7 -8.93 2.57 -6.27
C ILE A 7 -8.53 3.50 -5.11
N PHE A 8 -9.03 4.74 -5.12
CA PHE A 8 -8.79 5.75 -4.07
C PHE A 8 -9.86 5.77 -2.98
N SER A 9 -10.87 4.91 -3.04
CA SER A 9 -11.86 4.82 -1.97
C SER A 9 -11.15 4.35 -0.70
N LEU A 10 -11.33 5.10 0.40
CA LEU A 10 -10.79 4.76 1.71
C LEU A 10 -11.54 3.57 2.35
N ASP A 11 -12.63 3.13 1.73
CA ASP A 11 -13.38 1.96 2.15
C ASP A 11 -12.54 0.68 2.08
N LYS A 12 -12.70 -0.16 3.09
CA LYS A 12 -12.08 -1.48 3.09
C LYS A 12 -12.62 -2.30 1.92
N PRO A 13 -11.75 -3.00 1.17
CA PRO A 13 -12.20 -3.85 0.08
C PRO A 13 -13.14 -4.92 0.64
N LYS A 14 -14.23 -5.18 -0.07
CA LYS A 14 -15.20 -6.23 0.27
C LYS A 14 -14.55 -7.60 0.40
N ASN A 15 -13.49 -7.85 -0.39
CA ASN A 15 -12.72 -9.10 -0.37
C ASN A 15 -11.21 -8.82 -0.30
N PRO A 16 -10.61 -8.77 0.90
CA PRO A 16 -9.16 -8.54 1.07
C PRO A 16 -8.32 -9.67 0.46
N LEU A 17 -8.85 -10.89 0.39
CA LEU A 17 -8.19 -12.03 -0.27
C LEU A 17 -8.02 -11.79 -1.77
N LEU A 18 -9.05 -11.26 -2.43
CA LEU A 18 -8.99 -10.95 -3.87
C LEU A 18 -7.94 -9.87 -4.16
N VAL A 19 -7.86 -8.84 -3.34
CA VAL A 19 -6.85 -7.77 -3.49
C VAL A 19 -5.44 -8.33 -3.32
N ASN A 20 -5.24 -9.17 -2.30
CA ASN A 20 -3.94 -9.82 -2.09
C ASN A 20 -3.58 -10.79 -3.22
N ALA A 21 -4.56 -11.51 -3.76
CA ALA A 21 -4.35 -12.38 -4.92
C ALA A 21 -3.95 -11.57 -6.16
N ILE A 22 -4.62 -10.45 -6.45
CA ILE A 22 -4.26 -9.55 -7.55
C ILE A 22 -2.85 -8.98 -7.35
N SER A 23 -2.53 -8.50 -6.14
CA SER A 23 -1.20 -7.98 -5.83
C SER A 23 -0.11 -9.04 -5.99
N LEU A 24 -0.37 -10.27 -5.56
CA LEU A 24 0.55 -11.40 -5.73
C LEU A 24 0.72 -11.77 -7.20
N THR A 25 -0.37 -11.81 -7.98
CA THR A 25 -0.31 -12.06 -9.43
C THR A 25 0.51 -10.97 -10.13
N THR A 26 0.29 -9.71 -9.79
CA THR A 26 1.08 -8.59 -10.31
C THR A 26 2.56 -8.75 -9.96
N LEU A 27 2.88 -9.15 -8.72
CA LEU A 27 4.24 -9.43 -8.29
C LEU A 27 4.91 -10.53 -9.12
N VAL A 28 4.20 -11.64 -9.38
CA VAL A 28 4.71 -12.76 -10.19
C VAL A 28 4.97 -12.32 -11.63
N ILE A 29 4.08 -11.53 -12.22
CA ILE A 29 4.25 -10.98 -13.56
C ILE A 29 5.48 -10.08 -13.62
N ILE A 30 5.65 -9.19 -12.64
CA ILE A 30 6.82 -8.29 -12.56
C ILE A 30 8.10 -9.12 -12.43
N GLY A 31 8.13 -10.11 -11.54
CA GLY A 31 9.30 -10.98 -11.34
C GLY A 31 9.65 -11.78 -12.59
N TRP A 32 8.64 -12.24 -13.33
CA TRP A 32 8.87 -12.92 -14.60
C TRP A 32 9.43 -11.98 -15.67
N LEU A 33 8.91 -10.75 -15.78
CA LEU A 33 9.42 -9.73 -16.68
C LEU A 33 10.86 -9.33 -16.32
N ASP A 34 11.13 -9.15 -15.03
CA ASP A 34 12.47 -8.84 -14.51
C ASP A 34 13.48 -9.93 -14.87
N TYR A 35 13.09 -11.19 -14.68
CA TYR A 35 13.89 -12.35 -15.12
C TYR A 35 14.09 -12.39 -16.64
N ALA A 36 13.05 -12.14 -17.44
CA ALA A 36 13.09 -12.23 -18.90
C ALA A 36 13.90 -11.10 -19.56
N THR A 37 13.91 -9.90 -18.95
CA THR A 37 14.65 -8.73 -19.46
C THR A 37 16.10 -8.67 -18.97
N GLY A 38 16.42 -9.42 -17.93
CA GLY A 38 17.75 -9.44 -17.33
C GLY A 38 18.09 -8.14 -16.58
N TYR A 39 19.35 -8.01 -16.19
CA TYR A 39 19.83 -6.92 -15.34
C TYR A 39 19.89 -5.54 -16.04
N GLU A 40 19.74 -5.48 -17.36
CA GLU A 40 19.84 -4.22 -18.11
C GLU A 40 18.65 -3.27 -17.85
N PHE A 41 17.50 -3.84 -17.50
CA PHE A 41 16.28 -3.08 -17.21
C PHE A 41 15.98 -3.09 -15.71
N GLY A 42 16.13 -1.95 -15.06
CA GLY A 42 15.91 -1.82 -13.62
C GLY A 42 14.45 -1.96 -13.20
N PHE A 43 13.87 -3.18 -13.29
CA PHE A 43 12.47 -3.48 -12.93
C PHE A 43 12.16 -3.29 -11.45
N PHE A 44 13.15 -3.08 -10.63
CA PHE A 44 13.00 -2.95 -9.18
C PHE A 44 11.93 -1.93 -8.76
N ILE A 45 11.75 -0.85 -9.52
CA ILE A 45 10.77 0.20 -9.22
C ILE A 45 9.31 -0.33 -9.31
N PHE A 46 9.05 -1.30 -10.17
CA PHE A 46 7.72 -1.86 -10.34
C PHE A 46 7.27 -2.73 -9.17
N TYR A 47 8.21 -3.27 -8.39
CA TYR A 47 7.90 -4.03 -7.17
C TYR A 47 7.23 -3.18 -6.08
N PHE A 48 7.33 -1.85 -6.15
CA PHE A 48 6.61 -0.95 -5.25
C PHE A 48 5.10 -0.95 -5.51
N ILE A 49 4.65 -1.29 -6.72
CA ILE A 49 3.23 -1.30 -7.09
C ILE A 49 2.44 -2.31 -6.25
N PRO A 50 2.74 -3.62 -6.24
CA PRO A 50 2.01 -4.59 -5.43
C PRO A 50 2.13 -4.32 -3.93
N VAL A 51 3.28 -3.82 -3.45
CA VAL A 51 3.48 -3.43 -2.05
C VAL A 51 2.54 -2.27 -1.68
N SER A 52 2.47 -1.23 -2.51
CA SER A 52 1.64 -0.05 -2.26
C SER A 52 0.15 -0.39 -2.32
N ILE A 53 -0.29 -1.18 -3.30
CA ILE A 53 -1.69 -1.61 -3.43
C ILE A 53 -2.11 -2.42 -2.21
N SER A 54 -1.30 -3.39 -1.81
CA SER A 54 -1.58 -4.24 -0.65
C SER A 54 -1.58 -3.44 0.66
N ALA A 55 -0.62 -2.53 0.85
CA ALA A 55 -0.55 -1.66 2.03
C ALA A 55 -1.73 -0.68 2.10
N TRP A 56 -2.14 -0.11 0.96
CA TRP A 56 -3.25 0.84 0.88
C TRP A 56 -4.60 0.17 1.11
N LEU A 57 -4.89 -0.93 0.42
CA LEU A 57 -6.22 -1.55 0.45
C LEU A 57 -6.40 -2.51 1.63
N CYS A 58 -5.41 -3.32 1.95
CA CYS A 58 -5.50 -4.36 2.98
C CYS A 58 -4.83 -3.97 4.31
N GLY A 59 -4.06 -2.87 4.32
CA GLY A 59 -3.44 -2.30 5.51
C GLY A 59 -2.04 -2.85 5.83
N LYS A 60 -1.52 -2.44 7.00
CA LYS A 60 -0.12 -2.63 7.40
C LYS A 60 0.37 -4.07 7.30
N LYS A 61 -0.38 -5.03 7.84
CA LYS A 61 0.05 -6.45 7.87
C LYS A 61 0.23 -7.00 6.46
N SER A 62 -0.74 -6.75 5.59
CA SER A 62 -0.71 -7.21 4.20
C SER A 62 0.39 -6.53 3.39
N GLY A 63 0.58 -5.22 3.57
CA GLY A 63 1.68 -4.47 2.96
C GLY A 63 3.06 -5.01 3.36
N LEU A 64 3.27 -5.35 4.64
CA LEU A 64 4.52 -5.93 5.11
C LEU A 64 4.78 -7.32 4.51
N THR A 65 3.76 -8.19 4.49
CA THR A 65 3.93 -9.52 3.85
C THR A 65 4.25 -9.40 2.37
N MET A 66 3.63 -8.43 1.67
CA MET A 66 3.92 -8.18 0.26
C MET A 66 5.33 -7.60 0.06
N ALA A 67 5.82 -6.76 0.97
CA ALA A 67 7.18 -6.23 0.93
C ALA A 67 8.23 -7.35 1.04
N PHE A 68 8.04 -8.31 1.94
CA PHE A 68 8.90 -9.49 2.04
C PHE A 68 8.82 -10.37 0.77
N ALA A 69 7.61 -10.61 0.27
CA ALA A 69 7.41 -11.37 -0.95
C ALA A 69 8.09 -10.70 -2.16
N SER A 70 8.00 -9.36 -2.27
CA SER A 70 8.65 -8.58 -3.34
C SER A 70 10.17 -8.65 -3.26
N ALA A 71 10.76 -8.50 -2.08
CA ALA A 71 12.20 -8.63 -1.89
C ALA A 71 12.71 -10.04 -2.24
N PHE A 72 11.95 -11.06 -1.84
CA PHE A 72 12.28 -12.46 -2.16
C PHE A 72 12.13 -12.76 -3.65
N CYS A 73 11.07 -12.30 -4.30
CA CYS A 73 10.85 -12.46 -5.72
C CYS A 73 11.97 -11.79 -6.54
N TRP A 74 12.34 -10.55 -6.16
CA TRP A 74 13.47 -9.87 -6.77
C TRP A 74 14.79 -10.65 -6.59
N TYR A 75 15.07 -11.14 -5.37
CA TYR A 75 16.27 -11.93 -5.10
C TYR A 75 16.35 -13.18 -5.99
N LEU A 76 15.23 -13.87 -6.20
CA LEU A 76 15.18 -15.03 -7.11
C LEU A 76 15.44 -14.61 -8.55
N SER A 77 14.79 -13.53 -9.02
CA SER A 77 15.02 -13.01 -10.38
C SER A 77 16.48 -12.70 -10.61
N ASP A 78 17.10 -11.92 -9.73
CA ASP A 78 18.48 -11.50 -9.84
C ASP A 78 19.48 -12.69 -9.78
N LYS A 79 19.23 -13.63 -8.86
CA LYS A 79 20.06 -14.83 -8.73
C LYS A 79 20.05 -15.71 -9.97
N TYR A 80 18.90 -15.87 -10.62
CA TYR A 80 18.77 -16.71 -11.83
C TYR A 80 19.15 -15.98 -13.11
N THR A 81 19.20 -14.68 -13.12
CA THR A 81 19.67 -13.87 -14.27
C THR A 81 21.21 -13.85 -14.40
N HIS A 82 21.94 -14.48 -13.47
CA HIS A 82 23.42 -14.58 -13.49
C HIS A 82 24.09 -13.19 -13.53
N HIS A 83 23.58 -12.26 -12.74
CA HIS A 83 24.21 -10.93 -12.62
C HIS A 83 25.70 -11.07 -12.23
N PRO A 84 26.63 -10.41 -12.96
CA PRO A 84 28.07 -10.56 -12.72
C PRO A 84 28.51 -9.78 -11.46
N TYR A 85 28.15 -10.29 -10.29
CA TYR A 85 28.67 -9.74 -9.03
C TYR A 85 30.14 -10.09 -8.87
N SER A 86 30.96 -9.09 -8.55
CA SER A 86 32.39 -9.30 -8.22
C SER A 86 32.58 -10.10 -6.94
N GLN A 87 31.62 -10.09 -6.01
CA GLN A 87 31.61 -10.88 -4.77
C GLN A 87 30.18 -11.28 -4.41
N ALA A 88 30.00 -12.49 -3.87
CA ALA A 88 28.69 -13.02 -3.44
C ALA A 88 28.00 -12.17 -2.36
N PHE A 89 28.77 -11.35 -1.62
CA PHE A 89 28.23 -10.46 -0.60
C PHE A 89 27.30 -9.39 -1.18
N PHE A 90 27.56 -8.89 -2.38
CA PHE A 90 26.79 -7.77 -2.94
C PHE A 90 25.33 -8.12 -3.21
N ILE A 91 24.98 -9.34 -3.59
CA ILE A 91 23.59 -9.76 -3.79
C ILE A 91 22.79 -9.67 -2.48
N TYR A 92 23.40 -10.07 -1.34
CA TYR A 92 22.73 -9.97 -0.04
C TYR A 92 22.59 -8.54 0.43
N TRP A 93 23.60 -7.70 0.15
CA TRP A 93 23.54 -6.27 0.44
C TRP A 93 22.43 -5.60 -0.33
N GLU A 94 22.31 -5.83 -1.62
CA GLU A 94 21.24 -5.29 -2.46
C GLU A 94 19.87 -5.78 -2.03
N MET A 95 19.73 -7.07 -1.75
CA MET A 95 18.48 -7.62 -1.21
C MET A 95 18.06 -6.91 0.08
N PHE A 96 18.99 -6.68 1.00
CA PHE A 96 18.74 -5.98 2.26
C PHE A 96 18.27 -4.52 2.03
N MET A 97 18.95 -3.79 1.16
CA MET A 97 18.58 -2.41 0.82
C MET A 97 17.20 -2.32 0.17
N ARG A 98 16.87 -3.24 -0.71
CA ARG A 98 15.54 -3.32 -1.36
C ARG A 98 14.46 -3.71 -0.36
N LEU A 99 14.74 -4.66 0.53
CA LEU A 99 13.82 -5.02 1.60
C LEU A 99 13.49 -3.82 2.50
N ILE A 100 14.49 -3.06 2.93
CA ILE A 100 14.27 -1.83 3.71
C ILE A 100 13.40 -0.85 2.93
N SER A 101 13.65 -0.64 1.65
CA SER A 101 12.88 0.27 0.80
C SER A 101 11.42 -0.17 0.69
N PHE A 102 11.16 -1.46 0.46
CA PHE A 102 9.79 -1.99 0.39
C PHE A 102 9.07 -1.93 1.74
N LEU A 103 9.76 -2.23 2.85
CA LEU A 103 9.19 -2.12 4.19
C LEU A 103 8.84 -0.67 4.54
N THR A 104 9.73 0.27 4.23
CA THR A 104 9.50 1.70 4.43
C THR A 104 8.28 2.16 3.63
N THR A 105 8.17 1.75 2.38
CA THR A 105 7.01 2.04 1.52
C THR A 105 5.72 1.47 2.11
N ALA A 106 5.71 0.20 2.50
CA ALA A 106 4.55 -0.44 3.10
C ALA A 106 4.08 0.28 4.38
N LEU A 107 5.03 0.66 5.24
CA LEU A 107 4.74 1.39 6.48
C LEU A 107 4.22 2.81 6.19
N THR A 108 4.86 3.53 5.29
CA THR A 108 4.49 4.90 4.94
C THR A 108 3.10 4.94 4.31
N VAL A 109 2.84 4.11 3.32
CA VAL A 109 1.54 4.02 2.64
C VAL A 109 0.43 3.65 3.63
N SER A 110 0.68 2.66 4.50
CA SER A 110 -0.28 2.26 5.54
C SER A 110 -0.55 3.39 6.55
N ARG A 111 0.47 4.16 6.94
CA ARG A 111 0.31 5.30 7.85
C ARG A 111 -0.48 6.42 7.22
N ILE A 112 -0.17 6.79 5.97
CA ILE A 112 -0.90 7.82 5.23
C ILE A 112 -2.39 7.46 5.18
N ARG A 113 -2.72 6.22 4.83
CA ARG A 113 -4.11 5.78 4.82
C ARG A 113 -4.78 5.89 6.20
N GLN A 114 -4.10 5.47 7.25
CA GLN A 114 -4.64 5.57 8.61
C GLN A 114 -4.89 7.03 9.02
N MET A 115 -3.98 7.94 8.67
CA MET A 115 -4.15 9.37 8.94
C MET A 115 -5.37 9.94 8.21
N LEU A 116 -5.56 9.60 6.94
CA LEU A 116 -6.71 10.03 6.15
C LEU A 116 -8.04 9.50 6.73
N LEU A 117 -8.08 8.22 7.12
CA LEU A 117 -9.26 7.63 7.77
C LEU A 117 -9.60 8.29 9.10
N ASN A 118 -8.59 8.64 9.90
CA ASN A 118 -8.79 9.34 11.17
C ASN A 118 -9.29 10.77 10.94
N GLU A 119 -8.76 11.47 9.94
CA GLU A 119 -9.21 12.82 9.55
C GLU A 119 -10.68 12.82 9.11
N GLU A 120 -11.08 11.89 8.23
CA GLU A 120 -12.48 11.74 7.82
C GLU A 120 -13.40 11.49 9.01
N ARG A 121 -12.97 10.64 9.96
CA ARG A 121 -13.73 10.34 11.17
C ARG A 121 -13.91 11.59 12.06
N LEU A 122 -12.83 12.33 12.28
CA LEU A 122 -12.88 13.58 13.07
C LEU A 122 -13.78 14.62 12.43
N ILE A 123 -13.74 14.77 11.10
CA ILE A 123 -14.64 15.67 10.38
C ILE A 123 -16.10 15.24 10.54
N ALA A 124 -16.39 13.94 10.47
CA ALA A 124 -17.76 13.43 10.67
C ALA A 124 -18.25 13.67 12.09
N GLU A 125 -17.43 13.42 13.12
CA GLU A 125 -17.75 13.68 14.53
C GLU A 125 -18.00 15.18 14.79
N LEU A 126 -17.16 16.05 14.23
CA LEU A 126 -17.33 17.49 14.35
C LEU A 126 -18.63 17.98 13.69
N ARG A 127 -18.97 17.46 12.51
CA ARG A 127 -20.23 17.80 11.83
C ARG A 127 -21.44 17.37 12.65
N ALA A 128 -21.40 16.17 13.24
CA ALA A 128 -22.48 15.67 14.09
C ALA A 128 -22.67 16.56 15.33
N ALA A 129 -21.59 16.92 16.02
CA ALA A 129 -21.64 17.82 17.17
C ALA A 129 -22.15 19.21 16.84
N LEU A 130 -21.78 19.76 15.67
CA LEU A 130 -22.30 21.04 15.20
C LEU A 130 -23.82 21.00 14.88
N GLN A 131 -24.29 19.89 14.32
CA GLN A 131 -25.73 19.72 14.07
C GLN A 131 -26.51 19.63 15.37
N GLU A 132 -26.07 18.83 16.32
CA GLU A 132 -26.69 18.71 17.65
C GLU A 132 -26.78 20.08 18.36
N ASN A 133 -25.69 20.84 18.34
CA ASN A 133 -25.65 22.17 18.93
C ASN A 133 -26.64 23.13 18.24
N ARG A 134 -26.80 23.08 16.95
CA ARG A 134 -27.78 23.87 16.20
C ARG A 134 -29.22 23.49 16.57
N GLU A 135 -29.51 22.19 16.70
CA GLU A 135 -30.83 21.71 17.09
C GLU A 135 -31.19 22.14 18.51
N LEU A 136 -30.25 22.03 19.45
CA LEU A 136 -30.47 22.51 20.84
C LEU A 136 -30.73 24.00 20.89
N LYS A 137 -29.97 24.80 20.14
CA LYS A 137 -30.17 26.25 20.06
C LYS A 137 -31.54 26.61 19.46
N THR A 138 -31.98 25.87 18.43
CA THR A 138 -33.30 26.09 17.83
C THR A 138 -34.42 25.75 18.79
N ARG A 139 -34.31 24.66 19.56
CA ARG A 139 -35.28 24.30 20.60
C ARG A 139 -35.38 25.36 21.69
N MET A 140 -34.22 25.82 22.20
CA MET A 140 -34.21 26.88 23.24
C MET A 140 -34.82 28.19 22.78
N THR A 141 -34.68 28.54 21.50
CA THR A 141 -35.31 29.74 20.94
C THR A 141 -36.81 29.55 20.67
N SER A 142 -37.29 28.33 20.44
CA SER A 142 -38.72 28.02 20.26
C SER A 142 -39.47 27.98 21.58
N ASP A 143 -38.86 27.48 22.66
CA ASP A 143 -39.49 27.36 23.99
C ASP A 143 -39.47 28.70 24.79
N GLY A 144 -38.72 29.69 24.33
CA GLY A 144 -38.61 31.01 24.96
C GLY A 144 -39.55 32.09 24.40
N ASN A 145 -40.42 31.73 23.41
CA ASN A 145 -41.40 32.63 22.80
C ASN A 145 -42.83 32.15 23.07
#